data_a482ece459af8926b493cf67f37b8365
#
_entry.id   a482ece459af8926b493cf67f37b8365
#
_cell.length_a   1.000
_cell.length_b   1.000
_cell.length_c   1.000
_cell.angle_alpha   90.00
_cell.angle_beta   90.00
_cell.angle_gamma   90.00
#
_symmetry.space_group_name_H-M   'P 1'
#
loop_
_entity.id
_entity.type
_entity.pdbx_description
1 polymer ?
#
loop_
_entity_poly.entity_id
_entity_poly.type
_entity_poly.pdbx_seq_one_letter_code
_entity_poly.pdbx_strand_id
1 'polypeptide(L)'
;MKSNIKDNRKTKQKDIEPKQSKLNKIKWKKIKSKQIFAAILSIVLVLSGLWLIQALVMPKYMHGIVEGAMIAEYYKEDKNHDVIFIGDCELYENISPAVLWEEYGINSYIRGSAQQLIWQSYYLMEETFRYEKPKVVVFNVLSMQYHTPQSEAYNRMTLDGMRFSFSKIKAIQASMTEEEHLIEYIFPILRYHSRISELEKDDFTYLFHKDKVTHNGYYMRVDVKAAGTVPKGRPLGDYSFDKLAYEYLDKMTALCKENGVELVLVKAPSLYPYWYEEWDSQMVDYADRHNLKYYNFLDVTEEIGLDFQTDTYDGGLHLNLSGAEKLSRYFGEILQKECHLPSRQGEKKLEESWEKKLELYYEEKKTQEEQLSQDNNL
;
A
#
# COMPACT_ATOMS: atom_id res chain seq x y z
N MET A 1 -47.15 -64.85 -73.08
CA MET A 1 -45.98 -64.94 -72.15
C MET A 1 -45.70 -63.57 -71.57
N LYS A 2 -45.62 -63.48 -70.31
CA LYS A 2 -45.73 -62.25 -69.48
C LYS A 2 -44.41 -61.46 -69.56
N SER A 3 -44.46 -60.15 -69.82
CA SER A 3 -43.34 -59.24 -69.66
C SER A 3 -43.64 -58.27 -68.52
N ASN A 4 -42.76 -58.24 -67.54
CA ASN A 4 -42.73 -57.30 -66.41
C ASN A 4 -42.02 -56.00 -66.78
N ILE A 5 -42.74 -54.88 -66.72
CA ILE A 5 -42.14 -53.56 -66.75
C ILE A 5 -42.22 -52.98 -65.31
N LYS A 6 -41.05 -52.83 -64.67
CA LYS A 6 -40.95 -52.10 -63.39
C LYS A 6 -40.74 -50.62 -63.68
N ASP A 7 -41.74 -49.85 -63.24
CA ASP A 7 -41.71 -48.41 -63.24
C ASP A 7 -40.96 -47.93 -61.97
N ASN A 8 -39.85 -47.19 -62.16
CA ASN A 8 -39.00 -46.71 -61.12
C ASN A 8 -39.06 -45.17 -61.11
N ARG A 9 -40.13 -44.60 -60.53
CA ARG A 9 -40.19 -43.17 -60.23
C ARG A 9 -39.93 -42.94 -58.74
N LYS A 10 -38.66 -42.68 -58.38
CA LYS A 10 -38.29 -42.06 -57.09
C LYS A 10 -38.50 -40.56 -57.18
N THR A 11 -39.62 -40.12 -56.66
CA THR A 11 -39.90 -38.69 -56.39
C THR A 11 -39.00 -38.23 -55.25
N LYS A 12 -38.02 -37.34 -55.54
CA LYS A 12 -37.29 -36.60 -54.51
C LYS A 12 -38.26 -35.59 -53.89
N GLN A 13 -38.78 -35.92 -52.70
CA GLN A 13 -39.45 -34.95 -51.85
C GLN A 13 -38.38 -34.04 -51.24
N LYS A 14 -38.25 -32.80 -51.72
CA LYS A 14 -37.50 -31.75 -51.07
C LYS A 14 -38.29 -31.29 -49.88
N ASP A 15 -37.81 -31.54 -48.66
CA ASP A 15 -38.36 -30.95 -47.45
C ASP A 15 -38.22 -29.42 -47.51
N ILE A 16 -39.33 -28.77 -47.88
CA ILE A 16 -39.43 -27.31 -47.78
C ILE A 16 -39.84 -27.00 -46.37
N GLU A 17 -38.86 -26.76 -45.47
CA GLU A 17 -39.18 -26.16 -44.17
C GLU A 17 -39.94 -24.87 -44.40
N PRO A 18 -41.12 -24.70 -43.81
CA PRO A 18 -41.95 -23.51 -44.06
C PRO A 18 -41.18 -22.27 -43.61
N LYS A 19 -41.06 -21.28 -44.50
CA LYS A 19 -40.40 -19.97 -44.24
C LYS A 19 -40.80 -19.35 -42.89
N GLN A 20 -41.99 -19.67 -42.41
CA GLN A 20 -42.57 -19.22 -41.15
C GLN A 20 -41.84 -19.78 -39.93
N SER A 21 -41.31 -21.02 -39.95
CA SER A 21 -40.57 -21.62 -38.85
C SER A 21 -39.17 -21.00 -38.69
N LYS A 22 -38.54 -20.66 -39.81
CA LYS A 22 -37.24 -19.93 -39.80
C LYS A 22 -37.37 -18.50 -39.26
N LEU A 23 -38.45 -17.78 -39.64
CA LEU A 23 -38.76 -16.44 -39.13
C LEU A 23 -39.07 -16.45 -37.61
N ASN A 24 -39.81 -17.45 -37.15
CA ASN A 24 -40.08 -17.61 -35.72
C ASN A 24 -38.82 -17.96 -34.93
N LYS A 25 -37.96 -18.86 -35.39
CA LYS A 25 -36.66 -19.15 -34.75
C LYS A 25 -35.75 -17.92 -34.68
N ILE A 26 -35.72 -17.07 -35.71
CA ILE A 26 -34.95 -15.81 -35.72
C ILE A 26 -35.57 -14.78 -34.75
N LYS A 27 -36.91 -14.65 -34.70
CA LYS A 27 -37.58 -13.78 -33.70
C LYS A 27 -37.31 -14.23 -32.27
N TRP A 28 -37.40 -15.52 -31.97
CA TRP A 28 -37.12 -16.10 -30.67
C TRP A 28 -35.62 -15.90 -30.26
N LYS A 29 -34.67 -16.07 -31.20
CA LYS A 29 -33.24 -15.77 -30.92
C LYS A 29 -33.01 -14.29 -30.62
N LYS A 30 -33.68 -13.36 -31.36
CA LYS A 30 -33.58 -11.92 -31.13
C LYS A 30 -34.22 -11.50 -29.79
N ILE A 31 -35.35 -12.11 -29.40
CA ILE A 31 -36.02 -11.85 -28.12
C ILE A 31 -35.14 -12.35 -26.97
N LYS A 32 -34.61 -13.58 -27.02
CA LYS A 32 -33.71 -14.12 -26.03
C LYS A 32 -32.41 -13.28 -25.91
N SER A 33 -31.87 -12.82 -27.04
CA SER A 33 -30.68 -11.95 -27.04
C SER A 33 -30.94 -10.60 -26.34
N LYS A 34 -32.11 -9.96 -26.60
CA LYS A 34 -32.49 -8.72 -25.92
C LYS A 34 -32.75 -8.92 -24.43
N GLN A 35 -33.35 -10.03 -24.04
CA GLN A 35 -33.60 -10.37 -22.63
C GLN A 35 -32.29 -10.63 -21.89
N ILE A 36 -31.36 -11.36 -22.51
CA ILE A 36 -30.02 -11.58 -21.96
C ILE A 36 -29.28 -10.25 -21.83
N PHE A 37 -29.32 -9.40 -22.85
CA PHE A 37 -28.68 -8.07 -22.79
C PHE A 37 -29.31 -7.21 -21.70
N ALA A 38 -30.62 -7.17 -21.57
CA ALA A 38 -31.31 -6.43 -20.51
C ALA A 38 -30.95 -6.97 -19.13
N ALA A 39 -30.85 -8.29 -18.95
CA ALA A 39 -30.44 -8.90 -17.69
C ALA A 39 -28.98 -8.52 -17.33
N ILE A 40 -28.07 -8.59 -18.29
CA ILE A 40 -26.66 -8.18 -18.09
C ILE A 40 -26.62 -6.70 -17.73
N LEU A 41 -27.33 -5.84 -18.46
CA LEU A 41 -27.35 -4.40 -18.17
C LEU A 41 -27.93 -4.13 -16.78
N SER A 42 -29.00 -4.82 -16.37
CA SER A 42 -29.54 -4.68 -15.01
C SER A 42 -28.55 -5.10 -13.94
N ILE A 43 -27.85 -6.21 -14.15
CA ILE A 43 -26.78 -6.66 -13.22
C ILE A 43 -25.66 -5.61 -13.12
N VAL A 44 -25.20 -5.09 -14.25
CA VAL A 44 -24.16 -4.04 -14.27
C VAL A 44 -24.64 -2.80 -13.53
N LEU A 45 -25.86 -2.34 -13.75
CA LEU A 45 -26.42 -1.17 -13.04
C LEU A 45 -26.53 -1.40 -11.53
N VAL A 46 -26.98 -2.59 -11.10
CA VAL A 46 -27.06 -2.93 -9.67
C VAL A 46 -25.66 -2.97 -9.06
N LEU A 47 -24.71 -3.64 -9.70
CA LEU A 47 -23.33 -3.71 -9.20
C LEU A 47 -22.66 -2.33 -9.16
N SER A 48 -22.89 -1.49 -10.17
CA SER A 48 -22.40 -0.11 -10.18
C SER A 48 -23.02 0.74 -9.07
N GLY A 49 -24.32 0.59 -8.84
CA GLY A 49 -25.01 1.25 -7.73
C GLY A 49 -24.49 0.82 -6.37
N LEU A 50 -24.31 -0.49 -6.16
CA LEU A 50 -23.70 -1.02 -4.94
C LEU A 50 -22.29 -0.52 -4.74
N TRP A 51 -21.49 -0.47 -5.81
CA TRP A 51 -20.12 0.06 -5.74
C TRP A 51 -20.10 1.55 -5.36
N LEU A 52 -20.99 2.37 -5.94
CA LEU A 52 -21.11 3.79 -5.59
C LEU A 52 -21.52 3.99 -4.12
N ILE A 53 -22.52 3.24 -3.65
CA ILE A 53 -22.96 3.32 -2.25
C ILE A 53 -21.82 2.88 -1.32
N GLN A 54 -21.14 1.78 -1.66
CA GLN A 54 -19.98 1.32 -0.89
C GLN A 54 -18.88 2.40 -0.82
N ALA A 55 -18.55 3.02 -1.96
CA ALA A 55 -17.55 4.08 -2.00
C ALA A 55 -17.95 5.32 -1.17
N LEU A 56 -19.25 5.63 -1.09
CA LEU A 56 -19.78 6.71 -0.25
C LEU A 56 -19.68 6.41 1.24
N VAL A 57 -20.02 5.19 1.67
CA VAL A 57 -20.04 4.84 3.10
C VAL A 57 -18.67 4.48 3.67
N MET A 58 -17.66 4.28 2.84
CA MET A 58 -16.29 4.07 3.34
C MET A 58 -15.83 5.25 4.18
N PRO A 59 -15.26 5.03 5.37
CA PRO A 59 -14.61 6.10 6.13
C PRO A 59 -13.54 6.79 5.28
N LYS A 60 -13.49 8.12 5.33
CA LYS A 60 -12.57 8.90 4.50
C LYS A 60 -11.33 9.32 5.29
N TYR A 61 -11.50 9.48 6.61
CA TYR A 61 -10.49 10.12 7.43
C TYR A 61 -10.29 9.36 8.74
N MET A 62 -9.03 9.01 9.04
CA MET A 62 -8.57 8.64 10.37
C MET A 62 -7.36 9.51 10.70
N HIS A 63 -7.42 10.28 11.80
CA HIS A 63 -6.37 11.23 12.19
C HIS A 63 -5.94 12.21 11.09
N GLY A 64 -6.87 12.62 10.21
CA GLY A 64 -6.56 13.50 9.06
C GLY A 64 -6.04 12.79 7.81
N ILE A 65 -5.79 11.50 7.88
CA ILE A 65 -5.38 10.70 6.73
C ILE A 65 -6.59 9.92 6.20
N VAL A 66 -6.76 9.93 4.86
CA VAL A 66 -7.83 9.17 4.22
C VAL A 66 -7.49 7.68 4.27
N GLU A 67 -8.38 6.88 4.86
CA GLU A 67 -8.16 5.44 5.01
C GLU A 67 -7.87 4.77 3.67
N GLY A 68 -6.82 3.95 3.65
CA GLY A 68 -6.34 3.26 2.47
C GLY A 68 -5.71 4.15 1.38
N ALA A 69 -5.75 5.49 1.51
CA ALA A 69 -5.25 6.40 0.47
C ALA A 69 -3.75 6.21 0.24
N MET A 70 -2.94 6.20 1.29
CA MET A 70 -1.48 6.04 1.19
C MET A 70 -1.10 4.78 0.42
N ILE A 71 -1.72 3.65 0.74
CA ILE A 71 -1.49 2.38 0.03
C ILE A 71 -2.00 2.43 -1.41
N ALA A 72 -3.15 3.07 -1.63
CA ALA A 72 -3.79 3.16 -2.95
C ALA A 72 -3.03 4.09 -3.92
N GLU A 73 -2.33 5.10 -3.44
CA GLU A 73 -1.55 6.03 -4.26
C GLU A 73 -0.44 5.32 -5.05
N TYR A 74 0.17 4.27 -4.47
CA TYR A 74 1.16 3.45 -5.16
C TYR A 74 0.70 2.97 -6.55
N TYR A 75 -0.57 2.62 -6.70
CA TYR A 75 -1.06 2.07 -7.98
C TYR A 75 -1.19 3.12 -9.10
N LYS A 76 -1.06 4.40 -8.77
CA LYS A 76 -1.06 5.50 -9.74
C LYS A 76 0.35 5.85 -10.24
N GLU A 77 1.40 5.37 -9.53
CA GLU A 77 2.79 5.62 -9.86
C GLU A 77 3.30 4.70 -10.97
N ASP A 78 4.34 5.12 -11.68
CA ASP A 78 5.11 4.27 -12.59
C ASP A 78 5.84 3.17 -11.80
N LYS A 79 5.89 1.95 -12.33
CA LYS A 79 6.45 0.79 -11.63
C LYS A 79 7.91 0.54 -12.07
N ASN A 80 8.81 1.41 -11.62
CA ASN A 80 10.23 1.35 -11.98
C ASN A 80 11.15 1.84 -10.84
N HIS A 81 10.72 1.65 -9.59
CA HIS A 81 11.47 2.11 -8.43
C HIS A 81 12.72 1.25 -8.21
N ASP A 82 13.82 1.90 -7.79
CA ASP A 82 15.04 1.22 -7.36
C ASP A 82 14.89 0.68 -5.95
N VAL A 83 14.20 1.45 -5.07
CA VAL A 83 13.97 1.11 -3.68
C VAL A 83 12.48 1.16 -3.35
N ILE A 84 12.00 0.11 -2.69
CA ILE A 84 10.68 0.11 -2.06
C ILE A 84 10.88 -0.01 -0.55
N PHE A 85 10.39 0.99 0.18
CA PHE A 85 10.30 0.96 1.63
C PHE A 85 8.97 0.32 2.04
N ILE A 86 9.00 -0.57 3.02
CA ILE A 86 7.80 -1.26 3.52
C ILE A 86 7.82 -1.26 5.04
N GLY A 87 6.78 -0.73 5.66
CA GLY A 87 6.67 -0.66 7.12
C GLY A 87 5.59 0.28 7.59
N ASP A 88 5.68 0.67 8.83
CA ASP A 88 4.72 1.53 9.52
C ASP A 88 5.05 3.04 9.38
N CYS A 89 4.50 3.84 10.30
CA CYS A 89 4.70 5.28 10.34
C CYS A 89 6.17 5.69 10.51
N GLU A 90 6.98 4.88 11.13
CA GLU A 90 8.42 5.16 11.24
C GLU A 90 9.15 5.19 9.87
N LEU A 91 8.56 4.69 8.79
CA LEU A 91 9.11 4.86 7.45
C LEU A 91 8.46 6.00 6.68
N TYR A 92 7.13 6.03 6.64
CA TYR A 92 6.45 7.02 5.80
C TYR A 92 6.50 8.45 6.34
N GLU A 93 6.91 8.65 7.59
CA GLU A 93 7.14 9.97 8.17
C GLU A 93 8.62 10.33 8.29
N ASN A 94 9.52 9.32 8.30
CA ASN A 94 10.92 9.55 8.59
C ASN A 94 11.84 9.50 7.35
N ILE A 95 11.36 9.05 6.19
CA ILE A 95 12.16 8.96 4.95
C ILE A 95 11.50 9.79 3.85
N SER A 96 12.28 10.68 3.22
CA SER A 96 11.84 11.50 2.08
C SER A 96 12.37 10.95 0.76
N PRO A 97 11.52 10.33 -0.10
CA PRO A 97 11.91 9.97 -1.46
C PRO A 97 12.36 11.15 -2.32
N ALA A 98 11.88 12.38 -2.01
CA ALA A 98 12.29 13.59 -2.71
C ALA A 98 13.80 13.85 -2.50
N VAL A 99 14.27 13.78 -1.27
CA VAL A 99 15.70 13.94 -0.94
C VAL A 99 16.54 12.83 -1.57
N LEU A 100 16.08 11.58 -1.52
CA LEU A 100 16.79 10.46 -2.15
C LEU A 100 16.95 10.65 -3.65
N TRP A 101 15.95 11.24 -4.31
CA TRP A 101 16.04 11.57 -5.72
C TRP A 101 16.97 12.76 -5.98
N GLU A 102 16.77 13.88 -5.28
CA GLU A 102 17.54 15.11 -5.54
C GLU A 102 19.03 14.93 -5.33
N GLU A 103 19.42 14.26 -4.26
CA GLU A 103 20.84 14.15 -3.89
C GLU A 103 21.54 12.91 -4.48
N TYR A 104 20.80 11.82 -4.68
CA TYR A 104 21.40 10.55 -5.09
C TYR A 104 20.87 10.01 -6.41
N GLY A 105 19.78 10.57 -6.95
CA GLY A 105 19.11 10.03 -8.13
C GLY A 105 18.46 8.67 -7.88
N ILE A 106 18.10 8.36 -6.64
CA ILE A 106 17.47 7.09 -6.26
C ILE A 106 15.96 7.25 -6.40
N ASN A 107 15.36 6.51 -7.33
CA ASN A 107 13.91 6.48 -7.50
C ASN A 107 13.28 5.52 -6.49
N SER A 108 12.56 6.04 -5.50
CA SER A 108 12.01 5.25 -4.40
C SER A 108 10.54 5.53 -4.12
N TYR A 109 9.90 4.58 -3.44
CA TYR A 109 8.51 4.69 -2.99
C TYR A 109 8.33 4.01 -1.63
N ILE A 110 7.45 4.55 -0.77
CA ILE A 110 7.14 3.99 0.54
C ILE A 110 5.74 3.38 0.51
N ARG A 111 5.64 2.09 0.77
CA ARG A 111 4.37 1.36 0.95
C ARG A 111 4.14 1.14 2.44
N GLY A 112 3.70 2.21 3.10
CA GLY A 112 3.51 2.26 4.55
C GLY A 112 2.10 2.67 4.93
N SER A 113 1.69 2.29 6.13
CA SER A 113 0.47 2.74 6.80
C SER A 113 0.66 2.72 8.31
N ALA A 114 -0.18 3.48 9.05
CA ALA A 114 -0.06 3.53 10.50
C ALA A 114 -0.19 2.14 11.12
N GLN A 115 0.71 1.82 12.06
CA GLN A 115 0.78 0.52 12.75
C GLN A 115 0.75 -0.70 11.82
N GLN A 116 1.40 -0.59 10.66
CA GLN A 116 1.47 -1.68 9.70
C GLN A 116 2.19 -2.90 10.29
N LEU A 117 1.49 -4.01 10.34
CA LEU A 117 2.00 -5.26 10.90
C LEU A 117 2.90 -6.01 9.90
N ILE A 118 3.80 -6.87 10.42
CA ILE A 118 4.78 -7.58 9.57
C ILE A 118 4.11 -8.45 8.50
N TRP A 119 2.99 -9.11 8.79
CA TRP A 119 2.28 -9.89 7.77
C TRP A 119 1.62 -9.02 6.70
N GLN A 120 1.15 -7.82 7.05
CA GLN A 120 0.66 -6.84 6.08
C GLN A 120 1.81 -6.38 5.18
N SER A 121 2.97 -6.08 5.76
CA SER A 121 4.20 -5.72 5.07
C SER A 121 4.64 -6.82 4.08
N TYR A 122 4.61 -8.08 4.51
CA TYR A 122 4.91 -9.22 3.64
C TYR A 122 3.95 -9.31 2.44
N TYR A 123 2.64 -9.19 2.64
CA TYR A 123 1.69 -9.27 1.53
C TYR A 123 1.71 -8.06 0.61
N LEU A 124 2.09 -6.88 1.11
CA LEU A 124 2.38 -5.71 0.29
C LEU A 124 3.64 -5.94 -0.56
N MET A 125 4.69 -6.54 0.01
CA MET A 125 5.90 -6.93 -0.72
C MET A 125 5.58 -7.97 -1.80
N GLU A 126 4.85 -9.05 -1.46
CA GLU A 126 4.40 -10.08 -2.40
C GLU A 126 3.60 -9.47 -3.56
N GLU A 127 2.74 -8.50 -3.26
CA GLU A 127 1.99 -7.77 -4.27
C GLU A 127 2.87 -6.87 -5.12
N THR A 128 3.81 -6.12 -4.49
CA THR A 128 4.77 -5.24 -5.20
C THR A 128 5.52 -6.01 -6.28
N PHE A 129 6.00 -7.21 -5.97
CA PHE A 129 6.78 -8.02 -6.90
C PHE A 129 6.00 -8.55 -8.11
N ARG A 130 4.67 -8.38 -8.13
CA ARG A 130 3.84 -8.61 -9.33
C ARG A 130 3.82 -7.42 -10.27
N TYR A 131 4.08 -6.22 -9.75
CA TYR A 131 4.06 -4.98 -10.54
C TYR A 131 5.47 -4.56 -10.96
N GLU A 132 6.44 -4.71 -10.06
CA GLU A 132 7.82 -4.33 -10.28
C GLU A 132 8.77 -5.16 -9.41
N LYS A 133 10.05 -5.13 -9.78
CA LYS A 133 11.14 -5.72 -9.00
C LYS A 133 12.16 -4.63 -8.71
N PRO A 134 12.11 -4.02 -7.51
CA PRO A 134 13.12 -3.05 -7.09
C PRO A 134 14.47 -3.74 -6.94
N LYS A 135 15.56 -2.99 -6.85
CA LYS A 135 16.88 -3.52 -6.50
C LYS A 135 16.97 -3.82 -5.02
N VAL A 136 16.34 -2.95 -4.21
CA VAL A 136 16.36 -3.02 -2.74
C VAL A 136 14.94 -2.90 -2.21
N VAL A 137 14.62 -3.73 -1.22
CA VAL A 137 13.48 -3.53 -0.31
C VAL A 137 14.04 -3.18 1.06
N VAL A 138 13.56 -2.10 1.64
CA VAL A 138 13.88 -1.69 3.02
C VAL A 138 12.68 -1.98 3.91
N PHE A 139 12.89 -2.76 4.97
CA PHE A 139 11.84 -3.13 5.93
C PHE A 139 12.16 -2.58 7.32
N ASN A 140 11.22 -1.83 7.93
CA ASN A 140 11.34 -1.38 9.31
C ASN A 140 10.96 -2.49 10.29
N VAL A 141 11.88 -2.84 11.17
CA VAL A 141 11.74 -3.98 12.08
C VAL A 141 10.87 -3.71 13.31
N LEU A 142 10.36 -2.49 13.50
CA LEU A 142 9.53 -2.16 14.66
C LEU A 142 8.33 -3.12 14.81
N SER A 143 7.74 -3.55 13.70
CA SER A 143 6.59 -4.45 13.70
C SER A 143 6.89 -5.88 14.17
N MET A 144 8.17 -6.23 14.40
CA MET A 144 8.56 -7.53 14.99
C MET A 144 8.02 -7.74 16.42
N GLN A 145 7.74 -6.64 17.14
CA GLN A 145 7.18 -6.70 18.49
C GLN A 145 5.74 -7.20 18.55
N TYR A 146 5.02 -7.23 17.44
CA TYR A 146 3.62 -7.62 17.42
C TYR A 146 3.46 -9.10 17.05
N HIS A 147 2.65 -9.83 17.81
CA HIS A 147 2.38 -11.25 17.65
C HIS A 147 0.90 -11.57 17.38
N THR A 148 0.03 -10.56 17.49
CA THR A 148 -1.42 -10.67 17.27
C THR A 148 -1.93 -9.49 16.46
N PRO A 149 -3.05 -9.65 15.72
CA PRO A 149 -3.79 -8.55 15.14
C PRO A 149 -4.10 -7.48 16.20
N GLN A 150 -4.00 -6.20 15.83
CA GLN A 150 -4.13 -5.11 16.79
C GLN A 150 -5.53 -4.48 16.76
N SER A 151 -5.82 -3.67 15.74
CA SER A 151 -7.04 -2.90 15.65
C SER A 151 -7.59 -2.93 14.23
N GLU A 152 -8.90 -3.12 14.10
CA GLU A 152 -9.59 -3.06 12.81
C GLU A 152 -9.29 -1.75 12.07
N ALA A 153 -9.32 -0.62 12.76
CA ALA A 153 -9.09 0.68 12.13
C ALA A 153 -7.70 0.77 11.49
N TYR A 154 -6.64 0.36 12.19
CA TYR A 154 -5.28 0.34 11.63
C TYR A 154 -5.11 -0.74 10.55
N ASN A 155 -5.70 -1.92 10.74
CA ASN A 155 -5.69 -2.95 9.70
C ASN A 155 -6.30 -2.44 8.39
N ARG A 156 -7.41 -1.69 8.47
CA ARG A 156 -8.08 -1.15 7.30
C ARG A 156 -7.29 -0.05 6.60
N MET A 157 -6.44 0.72 7.30
CA MET A 157 -5.54 1.69 6.65
C MET A 157 -4.61 1.03 5.63
N THR A 158 -4.15 -0.18 5.91
CA THR A 158 -3.40 -0.98 4.94
C THR A 158 -4.32 -1.66 3.93
N LEU A 159 -5.27 -2.45 4.43
CA LEU A 159 -6.00 -3.44 3.64
C LEU A 159 -7.01 -2.81 2.69
N ASP A 160 -7.70 -1.74 3.09
CA ASP A 160 -8.70 -1.10 2.24
C ASP A 160 -8.06 -0.41 1.03
N GLY A 161 -6.80 0.03 1.15
CA GLY A 161 -6.01 0.57 0.05
C GLY A 161 -5.49 -0.46 -0.94
N MET A 162 -5.39 -1.73 -0.57
CA MET A 162 -4.89 -2.78 -1.47
C MET A 162 -5.89 -3.09 -2.57
N ARG A 163 -5.40 -3.31 -3.81
CA ARG A 163 -6.23 -3.85 -4.91
C ARG A 163 -6.67 -5.27 -4.60
N PHE A 164 -7.88 -5.62 -5.04
CA PHE A 164 -8.40 -6.98 -4.85
C PHE A 164 -7.48 -8.01 -5.52
N SER A 165 -6.94 -8.92 -4.70
CA SER A 165 -5.96 -9.93 -5.11
C SER A 165 -5.90 -11.06 -4.09
N PHE A 166 -5.24 -12.16 -4.42
CA PHE A 166 -4.97 -13.23 -3.45
C PHE A 166 -4.11 -12.76 -2.29
N SER A 167 -3.14 -11.86 -2.52
CA SER A 167 -2.34 -11.25 -1.46
C SER A 167 -3.21 -10.45 -0.49
N LYS A 168 -4.15 -9.63 -1.01
CA LYS A 168 -5.11 -8.91 -0.16
C LYS A 168 -5.96 -9.87 0.69
N ILE A 169 -6.50 -10.93 0.10
CA ILE A 169 -7.32 -11.91 0.86
C ILE A 169 -6.51 -12.53 2.00
N LYS A 170 -5.28 -12.96 1.72
CA LYS A 170 -4.40 -13.53 2.74
C LYS A 170 -3.98 -12.50 3.79
N ALA A 171 -3.71 -11.25 3.38
CA ALA A 171 -3.40 -10.16 4.30
C ALA A 171 -4.56 -9.89 5.26
N ILE A 172 -5.80 -9.86 4.76
CA ILE A 172 -7.01 -9.73 5.58
C ILE A 172 -7.09 -10.89 6.57
N GLN A 173 -6.97 -12.13 6.10
CA GLN A 173 -7.06 -13.32 6.97
C GLN A 173 -6.00 -13.34 8.08
N ALA A 174 -4.78 -12.83 7.80
CA ALA A 174 -3.73 -12.73 8.78
C ALA A 174 -3.90 -11.56 9.77
N SER A 175 -4.70 -10.55 9.41
CA SER A 175 -4.86 -9.32 10.18
C SER A 175 -6.13 -9.25 11.00
N MET A 176 -7.18 -10.02 10.63
CA MET A 176 -8.46 -9.95 11.32
C MET A 176 -8.35 -10.35 12.78
N THR A 177 -8.99 -9.57 13.64
CA THR A 177 -9.29 -9.98 15.01
C THR A 177 -10.42 -11.01 15.04
N GLU A 178 -10.71 -11.59 16.21
CA GLU A 178 -11.79 -12.58 16.35
C GLU A 178 -13.20 -12.02 16.04
N GLU A 179 -13.38 -10.69 16.17
CA GLU A 179 -14.66 -10.01 15.95
C GLU A 179 -14.89 -9.60 14.49
N GLU A 180 -13.85 -9.67 13.66
CA GLU A 180 -13.89 -9.21 12.28
C GLU A 180 -14.25 -10.33 11.31
N HIS A 181 -14.89 -9.99 10.21
CA HIS A 181 -15.30 -10.96 9.19
C HIS A 181 -14.73 -10.61 7.80
N LEU A 182 -14.13 -11.59 7.13
CA LEU A 182 -13.57 -11.44 5.78
C LEU A 182 -14.55 -10.78 4.80
N ILE A 183 -15.84 -11.10 4.90
CA ILE A 183 -16.87 -10.59 4.01
C ILE A 183 -17.02 -9.07 4.11
N GLU A 184 -16.76 -8.47 5.27
CA GLU A 184 -16.85 -7.03 5.52
C GLU A 184 -15.66 -6.26 4.92
N TYR A 185 -14.54 -6.93 4.70
CA TYR A 185 -13.41 -6.38 3.94
C TYR A 185 -13.63 -6.45 2.42
N ILE A 186 -14.34 -7.48 1.95
CA ILE A 186 -14.68 -7.62 0.52
C ILE A 186 -15.84 -6.70 0.15
N PHE A 187 -16.82 -6.58 1.04
CA PHE A 187 -17.99 -5.73 0.90
C PHE A 187 -18.09 -4.75 2.10
N PRO A 188 -17.25 -3.69 2.14
CA PRO A 188 -17.24 -2.74 3.25
C PRO A 188 -18.58 -2.10 3.60
N ILE A 189 -19.54 -2.09 2.67
CA ILE A 189 -20.91 -1.64 2.93
C ILE A 189 -21.56 -2.43 4.08
N LEU A 190 -21.21 -3.70 4.29
CA LEU A 190 -21.75 -4.52 5.39
C LEU A 190 -21.30 -3.96 6.75
N ARG A 191 -20.10 -3.39 6.82
CA ARG A 191 -19.54 -2.78 8.04
C ARG A 191 -20.00 -1.33 8.24
N TYR A 192 -20.03 -0.56 7.16
CA TYR A 192 -20.21 0.89 7.21
C TYR A 192 -21.57 1.41 6.74
N HIS A 193 -22.55 0.53 6.55
CA HIS A 193 -23.89 0.93 6.04
C HIS A 193 -24.57 2.00 6.91
N SER A 194 -24.32 2.03 8.22
CA SER A 194 -24.87 3.05 9.14
C SER A 194 -24.43 4.48 8.78
N ARG A 195 -23.24 4.64 8.16
CA ARG A 195 -22.74 5.96 7.72
C ARG A 195 -23.60 6.62 6.64
N ILE A 196 -24.57 5.92 6.04
CA ILE A 196 -25.51 6.55 5.09
C ILE A 196 -26.21 7.77 5.70
N SER A 197 -26.49 7.76 7.01
CA SER A 197 -27.08 8.89 7.73
C SER A 197 -26.10 10.00 8.12
N GLU A 198 -24.81 9.76 7.94
CA GLU A 198 -23.71 10.65 8.35
C GLU A 198 -22.93 11.21 7.15
N LEU A 199 -23.45 11.01 5.93
CA LEU A 199 -22.76 11.47 4.73
C LEU A 199 -22.71 12.99 4.64
N GLU A 200 -21.53 13.52 4.42
CA GLU A 200 -21.23 14.92 4.24
C GLU A 200 -20.89 15.25 2.78
N LYS A 201 -20.80 16.54 2.45
CA LYS A 201 -20.46 16.99 1.09
C LYS A 201 -19.13 16.40 0.62
N ASP A 202 -18.16 16.26 1.51
CA ASP A 202 -16.82 15.75 1.19
C ASP A 202 -16.83 14.27 0.80
N ASP A 203 -17.75 13.45 1.33
CA ASP A 203 -17.93 12.07 0.90
C ASP A 203 -18.26 11.98 -0.60
N PHE A 204 -19.07 12.92 -1.10
CA PHE A 204 -19.44 12.99 -2.52
C PHE A 204 -18.31 13.57 -3.38
N THR A 205 -17.62 14.60 -2.88
CA THR A 205 -16.47 15.19 -3.58
C THR A 205 -15.38 14.14 -3.77
N TYR A 206 -15.11 13.35 -2.75
CA TYR A 206 -14.08 12.33 -2.74
C TYR A 206 -14.31 11.17 -3.73
N LEU A 207 -15.54 10.93 -4.17
CA LEU A 207 -15.82 9.96 -5.24
C LEU A 207 -15.14 10.32 -6.57
N PHE A 208 -15.03 11.62 -6.85
CA PHE A 208 -14.58 12.14 -8.14
C PHE A 208 -13.20 12.79 -8.05
N HIS A 209 -12.87 13.35 -6.89
CA HIS A 209 -11.62 14.05 -6.64
C HIS A 209 -11.01 13.54 -5.33
N LYS A 210 -9.87 12.87 -5.46
CA LYS A 210 -9.07 12.38 -4.34
C LYS A 210 -7.75 13.13 -4.35
N ASP A 211 -7.56 13.94 -3.34
CA ASP A 211 -6.30 14.62 -3.14
C ASP A 211 -5.15 13.62 -2.96
N LYS A 212 -3.97 13.99 -3.39
CA LYS A 212 -2.77 13.24 -3.12
C LYS A 212 -2.34 13.55 -1.68
N VAL A 213 -2.15 12.49 -0.88
CA VAL A 213 -1.85 12.60 0.55
C VAL A 213 -0.34 12.56 0.81
N THR A 214 0.43 11.94 -0.12
CA THR A 214 1.84 11.65 0.11
C THR A 214 2.74 12.06 -1.05
N HIS A 215 4.02 12.26 -0.76
CA HIS A 215 5.10 12.44 -1.75
C HIS A 215 5.83 11.09 -1.94
N ASN A 216 5.39 10.30 -2.90
CA ASN A 216 5.89 8.93 -3.10
C ASN A 216 5.79 8.05 -1.84
N GLY A 217 4.69 8.18 -1.10
CA GLY A 217 4.46 7.47 0.14
C GLY A 217 4.98 8.19 1.40
N TYR A 218 5.70 9.28 1.29
CA TYR A 218 6.14 10.12 2.41
C TYR A 218 5.03 11.09 2.83
N TYR A 219 4.70 11.13 4.12
CA TYR A 219 3.76 12.06 4.72
C TYR A 219 4.49 13.19 5.41
N MET A 220 4.38 14.40 4.85
CA MET A 220 5.12 15.57 5.29
C MET A 220 4.51 16.20 6.55
N ARG A 221 5.36 16.56 7.53
CA ARG A 221 5.02 17.35 8.71
C ARG A 221 6.13 18.35 8.99
N VAL A 222 5.81 19.63 9.06
CA VAL A 222 6.81 20.71 9.31
C VAL A 222 6.79 21.22 10.74
N ASP A 223 5.74 20.94 11.49
CA ASP A 223 5.58 21.37 12.88
C ASP A 223 6.68 20.79 13.79
N VAL A 224 6.92 21.47 14.89
CA VAL A 224 7.93 21.07 15.87
C VAL A 224 7.26 20.90 17.23
N LYS A 225 7.45 19.74 17.82
CA LYS A 225 7.14 19.48 19.22
C LYS A 225 8.30 18.72 19.83
N ALA A 226 9.11 19.43 20.58
CA ALA A 226 10.32 18.92 21.21
C ALA A 226 10.05 17.66 22.04
N ALA A 227 10.95 16.70 22.00
CA ALA A 227 10.91 15.57 22.89
C ALA A 227 11.13 16.03 24.34
N GLY A 228 10.22 15.60 25.21
CA GLY A 228 10.35 15.78 26.64
C GLY A 228 11.17 14.65 27.29
N THR A 229 10.85 14.35 28.53
CA THR A 229 11.42 13.16 29.18
C THR A 229 10.86 11.91 28.54
N VAL A 230 11.69 11.19 27.80
CA VAL A 230 11.33 9.90 27.19
C VAL A 230 11.21 8.86 28.31
N PRO A 231 10.07 8.19 28.47
CA PRO A 231 9.91 7.12 29.45
C PRO A 231 10.87 5.97 29.13
N LYS A 232 11.60 5.50 30.13
CA LYS A 232 12.36 4.27 29.98
C LYS A 232 11.44 3.10 29.74
N GLY A 233 11.90 2.13 28.93
CA GLY A 233 11.20 0.87 28.72
C GLY A 233 10.95 0.15 30.05
N ARG A 234 9.76 -0.45 30.18
CA ARG A 234 9.47 -1.32 31.33
C ARG A 234 10.13 -2.67 31.09
N PRO A 235 10.75 -3.28 32.13
CA PRO A 235 11.28 -4.63 31.98
C PRO A 235 10.18 -5.59 31.48
N LEU A 236 10.50 -6.37 30.44
CA LEU A 236 9.62 -7.39 29.89
C LEU A 236 9.91 -8.73 30.58
N GLY A 237 8.89 -9.59 30.69
CA GLY A 237 9.08 -10.96 31.20
C GLY A 237 9.80 -11.85 30.17
N ASP A 238 9.68 -11.54 28.90
CA ASP A 238 10.35 -12.16 27.77
C ASP A 238 10.61 -11.07 26.70
N TYR A 239 11.83 -11.01 26.20
CA TYR A 239 12.24 -10.08 25.13
C TYR A 239 12.28 -10.77 23.76
N SER A 240 11.96 -12.06 23.68
CA SER A 240 11.96 -12.79 22.41
C SER A 240 10.85 -12.29 21.51
N PHE A 241 11.16 -12.05 20.24
CA PHE A 241 10.11 -11.86 19.24
C PHE A 241 9.32 -13.17 19.04
N ASP A 242 8.05 -13.03 18.76
CA ASP A 242 7.17 -14.16 18.54
C ASP A 242 7.58 -14.94 17.28
N LYS A 243 7.36 -16.24 17.33
CA LYS A 243 7.62 -17.15 16.21
C LYS A 243 6.92 -16.70 14.92
N LEU A 244 5.71 -16.15 15.02
CA LEU A 244 4.94 -15.65 13.87
C LEU A 244 5.67 -14.49 13.18
N ALA A 245 6.27 -13.58 13.96
CA ALA A 245 7.04 -12.47 13.40
C ALA A 245 8.24 -12.98 12.59
N TYR A 246 8.99 -13.94 13.13
CA TYR A 246 10.09 -14.59 12.40
C TYR A 246 9.63 -15.35 11.16
N GLU A 247 8.48 -16.06 11.23
CA GLU A 247 7.94 -16.75 10.04
C GLU A 247 7.65 -15.80 8.89
N TYR A 248 7.18 -14.58 9.18
CA TYR A 248 6.95 -13.58 8.14
C TYR A 248 8.25 -12.91 7.68
N LEU A 249 9.21 -12.67 8.57
CA LEU A 249 10.52 -12.16 8.18
C LEU A 249 11.28 -13.16 7.30
N ASP A 250 11.19 -14.47 7.62
CA ASP A 250 11.75 -15.54 6.78
C ASP A 250 11.10 -15.58 5.40
N LYS A 251 9.78 -15.38 5.32
CA LYS A 251 9.06 -15.29 4.04
C LYS A 251 9.50 -14.08 3.22
N MET A 252 9.73 -12.92 3.87
CA MET A 252 10.26 -11.72 3.19
C MET A 252 11.66 -11.98 2.65
N THR A 253 12.53 -12.55 3.48
CA THR A 253 13.91 -12.90 3.12
C THR A 253 13.95 -13.88 1.93
N ALA A 254 13.14 -14.94 1.98
CA ALA A 254 13.03 -15.91 0.91
C ALA A 254 12.49 -15.26 -0.39
N LEU A 255 11.43 -14.46 -0.28
CA LEU A 255 10.81 -13.79 -1.42
C LEU A 255 11.78 -12.81 -2.11
N CYS A 256 12.55 -12.04 -1.35
CA CYS A 256 13.58 -11.16 -1.90
C CYS A 256 14.67 -11.97 -2.59
N LYS A 257 15.18 -13.01 -1.95
CA LYS A 257 16.22 -13.90 -2.51
C LYS A 257 15.77 -14.56 -3.81
N GLU A 258 14.54 -15.09 -3.87
CA GLU A 258 13.96 -15.72 -5.07
C GLU A 258 13.81 -14.75 -6.24
N ASN A 259 13.65 -13.46 -5.97
CA ASN A 259 13.50 -12.43 -6.99
C ASN A 259 14.80 -11.69 -7.29
N GLY A 260 15.91 -12.00 -6.63
CA GLY A 260 17.18 -11.30 -6.80
C GLY A 260 17.15 -9.86 -6.31
N VAL A 261 16.33 -9.58 -5.29
CA VAL A 261 16.17 -8.28 -4.63
C VAL A 261 16.92 -8.32 -3.31
N GLU A 262 17.65 -7.25 -2.99
CA GLU A 262 18.31 -7.12 -1.70
C GLU A 262 17.29 -6.69 -0.63
N LEU A 263 17.26 -7.40 0.51
CA LEU A 263 16.47 -7.01 1.69
C LEU A 263 17.40 -6.31 2.68
N VAL A 264 17.04 -5.09 3.04
CA VAL A 264 17.71 -4.28 4.08
C VAL A 264 16.75 -4.10 5.25
N LEU A 265 17.20 -4.43 6.44
CA LEU A 265 16.46 -4.22 7.67
C LEU A 265 16.87 -2.91 8.32
N VAL A 266 15.91 -2.15 8.82
CA VAL A 266 16.18 -0.90 9.52
C VAL A 266 15.35 -0.77 10.78
N LYS A 267 15.90 -0.12 11.82
CA LYS A 267 15.15 0.47 12.92
C LYS A 267 15.25 1.99 12.76
N ALA A 268 14.12 2.62 12.55
CA ALA A 268 14.06 4.08 12.44
C ALA A 268 14.36 4.77 13.80
N PRO A 269 14.84 6.03 13.79
CA PRO A 269 15.32 6.71 14.99
C PRO A 269 14.18 7.30 15.84
N SER A 270 13.20 6.47 16.24
CA SER A 270 12.11 6.89 17.12
C SER A 270 12.46 6.61 18.57
N LEU A 271 12.20 7.58 19.46
CA LEU A 271 12.48 7.45 20.89
C LEU A 271 11.48 6.54 21.61
N TYR A 272 10.33 6.32 21.03
CA TYR A 272 9.31 5.39 21.52
C TYR A 272 8.43 4.89 20.36
N PRO A 273 7.80 3.68 20.48
CA PRO A 273 7.94 2.78 21.60
C PRO A 273 9.41 2.42 21.86
N TYR A 274 9.74 2.15 23.12
CA TYR A 274 11.12 1.89 23.52
C TYR A 274 11.64 0.65 22.79
N TRP A 275 12.81 0.80 22.15
CA TRP A 275 13.51 -0.30 21.49
C TRP A 275 14.53 -0.90 22.45
N TYR A 276 14.39 -2.19 22.79
CA TYR A 276 15.24 -2.85 23.77
C TYR A 276 16.53 -3.38 23.12
N GLU A 277 17.61 -3.36 23.87
CA GLU A 277 18.90 -3.92 23.42
C GLU A 277 18.78 -5.42 23.05
N GLU A 278 17.91 -6.17 23.74
CA GLU A 278 17.64 -7.56 23.45
C GLU A 278 16.89 -7.75 22.13
N TRP A 279 16.08 -6.77 21.72
CA TRP A 279 15.42 -6.77 20.42
C TRP A 279 16.42 -6.43 19.31
N ASP A 280 17.27 -5.45 19.55
CA ASP A 280 18.32 -5.06 18.62
C ASP A 280 19.29 -6.22 18.36
N SER A 281 19.76 -6.88 19.44
CA SER A 281 20.64 -8.06 19.35
C SER A 281 20.02 -9.18 18.52
N GLN A 282 18.70 -9.43 18.64
CA GLN A 282 18.01 -10.42 17.84
C GLN A 282 17.98 -10.06 16.36
N MET A 283 17.87 -8.77 16.02
CA MET A 283 17.90 -8.32 14.62
C MET A 283 19.30 -8.39 14.03
N VAL A 284 20.32 -8.04 14.80
CA VAL A 284 21.74 -8.25 14.40
C VAL A 284 21.99 -9.74 14.13
N ASP A 285 21.63 -10.62 15.07
CA ASP A 285 21.80 -12.08 14.93
C ASP A 285 21.03 -12.64 13.73
N TYR A 286 19.84 -12.11 13.44
CA TYR A 286 19.06 -12.50 12.28
C TYR A 286 19.73 -12.07 10.98
N ALA A 287 20.15 -10.82 10.90
CA ALA A 287 20.82 -10.26 9.73
C ALA A 287 22.12 -11.02 9.41
N ASP A 288 22.94 -11.30 10.41
CA ASP A 288 24.18 -12.06 10.26
C ASP A 288 23.93 -13.48 9.72
N ARG A 289 22.95 -14.21 10.32
CA ARG A 289 22.60 -15.57 9.87
C ARG A 289 22.08 -15.64 8.44
N HIS A 290 21.41 -14.59 7.98
CA HIS A 290 20.80 -14.53 6.65
C HIS A 290 21.64 -13.74 5.63
N ASN A 291 22.80 -13.20 6.06
CA ASN A 291 23.66 -12.31 5.27
C ASN A 291 22.88 -11.10 4.72
N LEU A 292 22.11 -10.46 5.61
CA LEU A 292 21.36 -9.23 5.34
C LEU A 292 22.10 -8.04 5.98
N LYS A 293 21.77 -6.83 5.53
CA LYS A 293 22.17 -5.59 6.19
C LYS A 293 21.11 -5.19 7.21
N TYR A 294 21.56 -4.75 8.38
CA TYR A 294 20.71 -4.16 9.41
C TYR A 294 21.31 -2.84 9.90
N TYR A 295 20.50 -1.80 9.95
CA TYR A 295 20.91 -0.48 10.44
C TYR A 295 19.94 -0.02 11.53
N ASN A 296 20.44 0.20 12.72
CA ASN A 296 19.71 0.85 13.80
C ASN A 296 20.03 2.35 13.78
N PHE A 297 19.15 3.15 13.19
CA PHE A 297 19.35 4.60 13.10
C PHE A 297 19.18 5.32 14.44
N LEU A 298 18.58 4.66 15.44
CA LEU A 298 18.51 5.22 16.79
C LEU A 298 19.88 5.31 17.45
N ASP A 299 20.79 4.39 17.14
CA ASP A 299 22.14 4.36 17.72
C ASP A 299 23.08 5.40 17.09
N VAL A 300 22.75 5.90 15.90
CA VAL A 300 23.60 6.82 15.12
C VAL A 300 22.96 8.20 14.93
N THR A 301 22.05 8.59 15.83
CA THR A 301 21.35 9.88 15.75
C THR A 301 22.28 11.08 15.74
N GLU A 302 23.41 11.03 16.48
CA GLU A 302 24.42 12.08 16.47
C GLU A 302 25.15 12.17 15.10
N GLU A 303 25.45 11.04 14.47
CA GLU A 303 26.09 10.99 13.14
C GLU A 303 25.16 11.54 12.05
N ILE A 304 23.85 11.25 12.15
CA ILE A 304 22.82 11.79 11.27
C ILE A 304 22.63 13.30 11.51
N GLY A 305 23.01 13.79 12.69
CA GLY A 305 22.78 15.17 13.12
C GLY A 305 21.32 15.45 13.53
N LEU A 306 20.65 14.43 14.08
CA LEU A 306 19.29 14.57 14.59
C LEU A 306 19.28 15.23 15.97
N ASP A 307 18.40 16.21 16.14
CA ASP A 307 18.06 16.84 17.41
C ASP A 307 16.58 16.71 17.68
N PHE A 308 16.17 15.86 18.60
CA PHE A 308 14.77 15.66 18.96
C PHE A 308 14.14 16.87 19.67
N GLN A 309 14.86 17.97 19.84
CA GLN A 309 14.27 19.25 20.25
C GLN A 309 13.68 20.00 19.04
N THR A 310 14.16 19.75 17.82
CA THR A 310 13.81 20.47 16.60
C THR A 310 13.35 19.57 15.45
N ASP A 311 13.73 18.30 15.45
CA ASP A 311 13.57 17.39 14.32
C ASP A 311 12.40 16.39 14.49
N THR A 312 11.49 16.68 15.40
CA THR A 312 10.29 15.87 15.68
C THR A 312 9.05 16.75 15.81
N TYR A 313 7.88 16.23 15.42
CA TYR A 313 6.64 16.99 15.49
C TYR A 313 5.69 16.49 16.60
N ASP A 314 5.97 15.34 17.20
CA ASP A 314 5.11 14.70 18.22
C ASP A 314 5.85 14.27 19.48
N GLY A 315 7.04 14.84 19.70
CA GLY A 315 7.81 14.64 20.93
C GLY A 315 8.76 13.45 20.87
N GLY A 316 9.20 13.03 19.68
CA GLY A 316 10.21 12.00 19.48
C GLY A 316 9.69 10.63 19.02
N LEU A 317 8.38 10.52 18.68
CA LEU A 317 7.85 9.31 18.05
C LEU A 317 8.17 9.27 16.55
N HIS A 318 7.95 10.42 15.86
CA HIS A 318 8.29 10.54 14.43
C HIS A 318 9.12 11.80 14.18
N LEU A 319 9.85 11.79 13.09
CA LEU A 319 10.57 12.95 12.62
C LEU A 319 9.62 13.92 11.91
N ASN A 320 9.93 15.19 12.00
CA ASN A 320 9.36 16.18 11.11
C ASN A 320 10.18 16.28 9.80
N LEU A 321 9.82 17.22 8.94
CA LEU A 321 10.49 17.42 7.65
C LEU A 321 12.00 17.57 7.80
N SER A 322 12.48 18.39 8.77
CA SER A 322 13.92 18.59 9.02
C SER A 322 14.63 17.28 9.35
N GLY A 323 14.06 16.53 10.29
CA GLY A 323 14.61 15.22 10.69
C GLY A 323 14.57 14.19 9.55
N ALA A 324 13.45 14.11 8.84
CA ALA A 324 13.29 13.20 7.71
C ALA A 324 14.27 13.51 6.57
N GLU A 325 14.52 14.80 6.26
CA GLU A 325 15.51 15.19 5.28
C GLU A 325 16.93 14.79 5.71
N LYS A 326 17.30 15.00 7.00
CA LYS A 326 18.62 14.59 7.55
C LYS A 326 18.82 13.08 7.45
N LEU A 327 17.85 12.30 7.94
CA LEU A 327 17.90 10.84 7.86
C LEU A 327 17.99 10.35 6.42
N SER A 328 17.21 10.95 5.52
CA SER A 328 17.20 10.56 4.11
C SER A 328 18.54 10.83 3.42
N ARG A 329 19.24 11.92 3.76
CA ARG A 329 20.59 12.17 3.27
C ARG A 329 21.56 11.10 3.77
N TYR A 330 21.57 10.84 5.06
CA TYR A 330 22.44 9.84 5.64
C TYR A 330 22.18 8.44 5.04
N PHE A 331 20.94 8.03 4.97
CA PHE A 331 20.58 6.72 4.43
C PHE A 331 20.78 6.62 2.92
N GLY A 332 20.56 7.70 2.17
CA GLY A 332 20.84 7.77 0.72
C GLY A 332 22.28 7.46 0.38
N GLU A 333 23.24 7.96 1.19
CA GLU A 333 24.65 7.65 1.05
C GLU A 333 24.93 6.15 1.26
N ILE A 334 24.33 5.53 2.28
CA ILE A 334 24.43 4.08 2.54
C ILE A 334 23.84 3.29 1.36
N LEU A 335 22.64 3.64 0.91
CA LEU A 335 21.98 2.97 -0.23
C LEU A 335 22.85 3.04 -1.50
N GLN A 336 23.46 4.19 -1.77
CA GLN A 336 24.34 4.36 -2.92
C GLN A 336 25.62 3.55 -2.79
N LYS A 337 26.28 3.61 -1.64
CA LYS A 337 27.61 3.00 -1.45
C LYS A 337 27.53 1.51 -1.18
N GLU A 338 26.64 1.09 -0.27
CA GLU A 338 26.61 -0.28 0.23
C GLU A 338 25.64 -1.17 -0.53
N CYS A 339 24.51 -0.62 -1.02
CA CYS A 339 23.57 -1.35 -1.89
C CYS A 339 23.88 -1.11 -3.39
N HIS A 340 24.97 -0.38 -3.69
CA HIS A 340 25.45 -0.15 -5.05
C HIS A 340 24.39 0.41 -6.01
N LEU A 341 23.52 1.28 -5.51
CA LEU A 341 22.49 1.91 -6.34
C LEU A 341 23.10 3.02 -7.19
N PRO A 342 23.03 2.92 -8.52
CA PRO A 342 23.49 4.00 -9.37
C PRO A 342 22.49 5.16 -9.36
N SER A 343 22.99 6.37 -9.51
CA SER A 343 22.12 7.51 -9.79
C SER A 343 21.40 7.32 -11.12
N ARG A 344 20.11 7.64 -11.14
CA ARG A 344 19.27 7.64 -12.36
C ARG A 344 18.98 9.05 -12.87
N GLN A 345 19.65 10.05 -12.32
CA GLN A 345 19.67 11.39 -12.90
C GLN A 345 20.23 11.32 -14.34
N GLY A 346 19.65 12.07 -15.26
CA GLY A 346 19.94 11.96 -16.69
C GLY A 346 18.97 11.06 -17.46
N GLU A 347 18.14 10.25 -16.80
CA GLU A 347 17.05 9.52 -17.45
C GLU A 347 15.88 10.47 -17.70
N LYS A 348 15.83 11.07 -18.90
CA LYS A 348 14.91 12.16 -19.25
C LYS A 348 13.46 11.96 -18.78
N LYS A 349 12.86 10.80 -19.04
CA LYS A 349 11.46 10.54 -18.65
C LYS A 349 11.28 10.53 -17.12
N LEU A 350 12.28 10.04 -16.41
CA LEU A 350 12.25 9.97 -14.96
C LEU A 350 12.49 11.35 -14.34
N GLU A 351 13.41 12.14 -14.91
CA GLU A 351 13.62 13.55 -14.52
C GLU A 351 12.35 14.37 -14.71
N GLU A 352 11.71 14.31 -15.88
CA GLU A 352 10.44 15.00 -16.13
C GLU A 352 9.32 14.62 -15.14
N SER A 353 9.34 13.40 -14.67
CA SER A 353 8.40 12.91 -13.63
C SER A 353 8.75 13.49 -12.26
N TRP A 354 10.04 13.49 -11.90
CA TRP A 354 10.50 13.98 -10.61
C TRP A 354 10.47 15.49 -10.50
N GLU A 355 10.70 16.24 -11.58
CA GLU A 355 10.50 17.70 -11.59
C GLU A 355 9.12 18.09 -11.07
N LYS A 356 8.06 17.43 -11.58
CA LYS A 356 6.68 17.67 -11.12
C LYS A 356 6.44 17.25 -9.66
N LYS A 357 7.08 16.16 -9.23
CA LYS A 357 6.96 15.67 -7.85
C LYS A 357 7.64 16.61 -6.87
N LEU A 358 8.80 17.14 -7.24
CA LEU A 358 9.55 18.09 -6.45
C LEU A 358 8.83 19.45 -6.38
N GLU A 359 8.23 19.91 -7.48
CA GLU A 359 7.38 21.12 -7.47
C GLU A 359 6.28 21.00 -6.41
N LEU A 360 5.53 19.90 -6.40
CA LEU A 360 4.49 19.63 -5.41
C LEU A 360 5.04 19.49 -3.98
N TYR A 361 6.21 18.86 -3.82
CA TYR A 361 6.86 18.70 -2.52
C TYR A 361 7.23 20.06 -1.92
N TYR A 362 7.85 20.96 -2.71
CA TYR A 362 8.24 22.27 -2.24
C TYR A 362 7.05 23.24 -2.08
N GLU A 363 6.00 23.08 -2.88
CA GLU A 363 4.76 23.82 -2.72
C GLU A 363 4.08 23.46 -1.40
N GLU A 364 3.98 22.17 -1.07
CA GLU A 364 3.42 21.72 0.20
C GLU A 364 4.28 22.15 1.39
N LYS A 365 5.60 22.00 1.31
CA LYS A 365 6.56 22.47 2.33
C LYS A 365 6.31 23.95 2.65
N LYS A 366 6.28 24.79 1.62
CA LYS A 366 6.04 26.21 1.79
C LYS A 366 4.66 26.51 2.41
N THR A 367 3.64 25.82 1.96
CA THR A 367 2.26 25.99 2.48
C THR A 367 2.18 25.65 3.96
N GLN A 368 2.75 24.54 4.38
CA GLN A 368 2.76 24.12 5.79
C GLN A 368 3.59 25.09 6.66
N GLU A 369 4.76 25.56 6.18
CA GLU A 369 5.59 26.52 6.89
C GLU A 369 4.89 27.88 7.05
N GLU A 370 4.18 28.36 6.02
CA GLU A 370 3.39 29.58 6.09
C GLU A 370 2.23 29.47 7.10
N GLN A 371 1.53 28.35 7.12
CA GLN A 371 0.46 28.05 8.09
C GLN A 371 1.00 28.03 9.53
N LEU A 372 2.11 27.34 9.76
CA LEU A 372 2.75 27.27 11.08
C LEU A 372 3.18 28.66 11.56
N SER A 373 3.68 29.51 10.66
CA SER A 373 4.07 30.87 10.99
C SER A 373 2.88 31.77 11.35
N GLN A 374 1.72 31.55 10.76
CA GLN A 374 0.48 32.26 11.10
C GLN A 374 -0.06 31.85 12.46
N ASP A 375 -0.08 30.53 12.74
CA ASP A 375 -0.57 29.98 14.00
C ASP A 375 0.28 30.43 15.21
N ASN A 376 1.61 30.56 15.01
CA ASN A 376 2.52 31.05 16.05
C ASN A 376 2.42 32.56 16.31
N ASN A 377 1.75 33.31 15.45
CA ASN A 377 1.53 34.76 15.61
C ASN A 377 0.15 35.11 16.21
N LEU A 378 -0.70 34.12 16.49
CA LEU A 378 -2.01 34.27 17.15
C LEU A 378 -1.92 33.88 18.63
#